data_6e84ba07194434e97ba25902daa433ce
#
_entry.id   6e84ba07194434e97ba25902daa433ce
#
_cell.length_a   1.000
_cell.length_b   1.000
_cell.length_c   1.000
_cell.angle_alpha   90.00
_cell.angle_beta   90.00
_cell.angle_gamma   90.00
#
_symmetry.space_group_name_H-M   'P 1'
#
loop_
_entity.id
_entity.type
_entity.pdbx_description
1 polymer ?
#
loop_
_entity_poly.entity_id
_entity_poly.type
_entity_poly.pdbx_seq_one_letter_code
_entity_poly.pdbx_strand_id
1 'polypeptide(L)'
;MSVKNNFKHTVLASYGGYITQAIVNNFAPLLFLIFQDSFGIPIEEITLLVTINFLVQLVIDLASAGFVDKIGYRTCLIAAHIFAAAGIAGLGILPFIMPPFAGLLTSVVLYAIGGGLTEVLISPLVEACPSDNKAGSMGLLHSFYCWGSVGTVLLSTLFLFAFGKGSWRILALLWAIVPALNTIYFTRVPIPEMYEEGARGMTLRELCGNRIFWLMAILIMCAGGSELAMSQWASAFAESALGVEKTVGDLMGPCFFAVLMGTSRVFYAKISAKINLLKYMCFCGVLCIFSYMLAAFSPIPVLSLIGCGICGFSVGAMWPGTYSAAAGALPRG
;
A
#
# COMPACT_ATOMS: atom_id res chain seq x y z
N MET A 1 27.46 16.69 6.31
CA MET A 1 27.44 16.40 4.85
C MET A 1 26.19 17.01 4.25
N SER A 2 26.31 17.67 3.09
CA SER A 2 25.16 18.25 2.38
C SER A 2 24.16 17.17 1.99
N VAL A 3 22.85 17.45 2.07
CA VAL A 3 21.76 16.53 1.66
C VAL A 3 21.99 16.00 0.23
N LYS A 4 22.59 16.82 -0.64
CA LYS A 4 22.84 16.50 -2.06
C LYS A 4 23.87 15.36 -2.31
N ASN A 5 24.66 14.98 -1.32
CA ASN A 5 25.75 14.01 -1.50
C ASN A 5 25.62 12.80 -0.55
N ASN A 6 24.46 12.59 0.08
CA ASN A 6 24.28 11.52 1.06
C ASN A 6 23.04 10.67 0.72
N PHE A 7 23.24 9.48 0.21
CA PHE A 7 22.18 8.51 -0.10
C PHE A 7 21.30 8.10 1.09
N LYS A 8 21.75 8.33 2.34
CA LYS A 8 20.87 8.16 3.51
C LYS A 8 19.60 9.03 3.42
N HIS A 9 19.71 10.22 2.82
CA HIS A 9 18.55 11.09 2.61
C HIS A 9 17.62 10.55 1.52
N THR A 10 18.16 9.86 0.51
CA THR A 10 17.36 9.19 -0.52
C THR A 10 16.54 8.05 0.10
N VAL A 11 17.18 7.25 0.97
CA VAL A 11 16.49 6.18 1.71
C VAL A 11 15.42 6.75 2.64
N LEU A 12 15.69 7.86 3.35
CA LEU A 12 14.68 8.53 4.19
C LEU A 12 13.51 9.09 3.36
N ALA A 13 13.78 9.69 2.19
CA ALA A 13 12.73 10.13 1.27
C ALA A 13 11.89 8.95 0.76
N SER A 14 12.52 7.80 0.53
CA SER A 14 11.85 6.56 0.15
C SER A 14 10.94 6.02 1.26
N TYR A 15 11.34 6.14 2.54
CA TYR A 15 10.45 5.82 3.66
C TYR A 15 9.21 6.73 3.66
N GLY A 16 9.41 8.05 3.41
CA GLY A 16 8.31 8.99 3.20
C GLY A 16 7.40 8.62 2.03
N GLY A 17 7.97 8.05 0.97
CA GLY A 17 7.22 7.52 -0.17
C GLY A 17 6.33 6.34 0.21
N TYR A 18 6.83 5.38 0.98
CA TYR A 18 6.00 4.26 1.47
C TYR A 18 4.95 4.68 2.50
N ILE A 19 5.21 5.72 3.30
CA ILE A 19 4.18 6.33 4.13
C ILE A 19 3.11 6.98 3.23
N THR A 20 3.51 7.68 2.16
CA THR A 20 2.58 8.23 1.16
C THR A 20 1.72 7.13 0.52
N GLN A 21 2.34 6.01 0.13
CA GLN A 21 1.63 4.85 -0.41
C GLN A 21 0.63 4.25 0.59
N ALA A 22 0.99 4.21 1.87
CA ALA A 22 0.10 3.77 2.94
C ALA A 22 -1.11 4.70 3.10
N ILE A 23 -0.92 6.02 2.98
CA ILE A 23 -2.02 7.00 3.01
C ILE A 23 -2.93 6.81 1.80
N VAL A 24 -2.36 6.69 0.60
CA VAL A 24 -3.11 6.45 -0.66
C VAL A 24 -4.01 5.23 -0.55
N ASN A 25 -3.51 4.13 0.01
CA ASN A 25 -4.25 2.88 0.05
C ASN A 25 -5.20 2.75 1.25
N ASN A 26 -4.97 3.47 2.36
CA ASN A 26 -5.72 3.23 3.60
C ASN A 26 -6.61 4.39 4.03
N PHE A 27 -6.41 5.63 3.53
CA PHE A 27 -7.19 6.77 3.99
C PHE A 27 -8.62 6.78 3.44
N ALA A 28 -8.81 6.65 2.12
CA ALA A 28 -10.13 6.65 1.52
C ALA A 28 -11.06 5.53 2.03
N PRO A 29 -10.59 4.28 2.27
CA PRO A 29 -11.40 3.22 2.85
C PRO A 29 -12.06 3.55 4.20
N LEU A 30 -11.39 4.34 5.03
CA LEU A 30 -11.95 4.80 6.32
C LEU A 30 -13.14 5.75 6.16
N LEU A 31 -13.28 6.33 4.97
CA LEU A 31 -14.29 7.34 4.65
C LEU A 31 -15.47 6.77 3.86
N PHE A 32 -15.50 5.49 3.49
CA PHE A 32 -16.51 4.91 2.60
C PHE A 32 -17.93 5.15 3.11
N LEU A 33 -18.21 4.84 4.36
CA LEU A 33 -19.55 5.08 4.93
C LEU A 33 -19.82 6.59 5.15
N ILE A 34 -18.79 7.38 5.39
CA ILE A 34 -18.92 8.83 5.46
C ILE A 34 -19.29 9.41 4.08
N PHE A 35 -18.73 8.88 2.99
CA PHE A 35 -19.11 9.29 1.63
C PHE A 35 -20.56 8.90 1.32
N GLN A 36 -20.96 7.68 1.72
CA GLN A 36 -22.35 7.23 1.58
C GLN A 36 -23.31 8.17 2.32
N ASP A 37 -23.03 8.46 3.59
CA ASP A 37 -23.89 9.32 4.43
C ASP A 37 -23.88 10.78 3.95
N SER A 38 -22.73 11.31 3.55
CA SER A 38 -22.58 12.73 3.21
C SER A 38 -23.12 13.09 1.83
N PHE A 39 -23.06 12.15 0.88
CA PHE A 39 -23.38 12.41 -0.52
C PHE A 39 -24.50 11.53 -1.07
N GLY A 40 -25.01 10.57 -0.28
CA GLY A 40 -26.00 9.60 -0.74
C GLY A 40 -25.50 8.65 -1.83
N ILE A 41 -24.18 8.43 -1.89
CA ILE A 41 -23.56 7.55 -2.89
C ILE A 41 -23.76 6.09 -2.46
N PRO A 42 -24.34 5.23 -3.34
CA PRO A 42 -24.54 3.83 -3.00
C PRO A 42 -23.20 3.08 -2.87
N ILE A 43 -23.19 2.01 -2.07
CA ILE A 43 -21.96 1.25 -1.77
C ILE A 43 -21.35 0.62 -3.04
N GLU A 44 -22.17 0.34 -4.04
CA GLU A 44 -21.75 -0.18 -5.34
C GLU A 44 -20.85 0.82 -6.08
N GLU A 45 -21.17 2.11 -6.04
CA GLU A 45 -20.33 3.16 -6.62
C GLU A 45 -19.05 3.36 -5.82
N ILE A 46 -19.09 3.22 -4.49
CA ILE A 46 -17.91 3.26 -3.64
C ILE A 46 -16.97 2.08 -3.98
N THR A 47 -17.52 0.89 -4.24
CA THR A 47 -16.75 -0.26 -4.71
C THR A 47 -16.05 0.03 -6.03
N LEU A 48 -16.68 0.78 -6.93
CA LEU A 48 -16.07 1.20 -8.20
C LEU A 48 -14.84 2.11 -7.95
N LEU A 49 -14.88 2.99 -6.94
CA LEU A 49 -13.70 3.81 -6.57
C LEU A 49 -12.49 2.93 -6.20
N VAL A 50 -12.69 1.85 -5.44
CA VAL A 50 -11.62 0.89 -5.09
C VAL A 50 -11.10 0.20 -6.35
N THR A 51 -12.00 -0.28 -7.19
CA THR A 51 -11.65 -0.95 -8.45
C THR A 51 -10.82 -0.03 -9.35
N ILE A 52 -11.25 1.22 -9.54
CA ILE A 52 -10.54 2.20 -10.35
C ILE A 52 -9.18 2.56 -9.73
N ASN A 53 -9.09 2.69 -8.40
CA ASN A 53 -7.79 2.91 -7.74
C ASN A 53 -6.76 1.87 -8.15
N PHE A 54 -7.07 0.58 -8.00
CA PHE A 54 -6.11 -0.48 -8.31
C PHE A 54 -5.93 -0.71 -9.81
N LEU A 55 -6.97 -0.47 -10.63
CA LEU A 55 -6.84 -0.53 -12.08
C LEU A 55 -5.89 0.57 -12.61
N VAL A 56 -6.01 1.79 -12.11
CA VAL A 56 -5.11 2.90 -12.47
C VAL A 56 -3.69 2.60 -12.00
N GLN A 57 -3.48 2.11 -10.78
CA GLN A 57 -2.15 1.70 -10.31
C GLN A 57 -1.56 0.64 -11.25
N LEU A 58 -2.29 -0.43 -11.56
CA LEU A 58 -1.84 -1.48 -12.49
C LEU A 58 -1.45 -0.92 -13.87
N VAL A 59 -2.26 -0.02 -14.44
CA VAL A 59 -1.97 0.61 -15.73
C VAL A 59 -0.69 1.45 -15.65
N ILE A 60 -0.50 2.20 -14.58
CA ILE A 60 0.71 2.99 -14.34
C ILE A 60 1.93 2.09 -14.14
N ASP A 61 1.81 1.00 -13.40
CA ASP A 61 2.89 0.04 -13.18
C ASP A 61 3.39 -0.53 -14.52
N LEU A 62 2.47 -0.98 -15.37
CA LEU A 62 2.81 -1.51 -16.69
C LEU A 62 3.38 -0.44 -17.62
N ALA A 63 2.80 0.77 -17.62
CA ALA A 63 3.23 1.86 -18.47
C ALA A 63 4.60 2.43 -18.06
N SER A 64 4.91 2.39 -16.77
CA SER A 64 6.14 2.96 -16.19
C SER A 64 7.41 2.40 -16.82
N ALA A 65 7.43 1.11 -17.17
CA ALA A 65 8.52 0.45 -17.87
C ALA A 65 8.87 1.12 -19.22
N GLY A 66 7.92 1.81 -19.85
CA GLY A 66 8.11 2.48 -21.14
C GLY A 66 8.58 3.94 -21.07
N PHE A 67 8.36 4.63 -19.96
CA PHE A 67 8.62 6.06 -19.88
C PHE A 67 9.56 6.50 -18.76
N VAL A 68 9.71 5.73 -17.66
CA VAL A 68 10.53 6.13 -16.51
C VAL A 68 11.98 6.40 -16.92
N ASP A 69 12.55 5.54 -17.77
CA ASP A 69 13.93 5.69 -18.24
C ASP A 69 14.11 6.93 -19.13
N LYS A 70 13.08 7.31 -19.87
CA LYS A 70 13.11 8.49 -20.74
C LYS A 70 12.91 9.79 -20.00
N ILE A 71 12.03 9.82 -19.01
CA ILE A 71 11.68 11.00 -18.21
C ILE A 71 12.68 11.19 -17.06
N GLY A 72 13.23 10.09 -16.53
CA GLY A 72 14.16 10.03 -15.44
C GLY A 72 13.48 9.83 -14.06
N TYR A 73 14.12 9.03 -13.23
CA TYR A 73 13.61 8.64 -11.90
C TYR A 73 13.21 9.80 -11.01
N ARG A 74 14.03 10.85 -10.95
CA ARG A 74 13.72 12.05 -10.12
C ARG A 74 12.41 12.71 -10.54
N THR A 75 12.22 12.93 -11.83
CA THR A 75 11.01 13.58 -12.34
C THR A 75 9.77 12.74 -12.05
N CYS A 76 9.87 11.42 -12.25
CA CYS A 76 8.78 10.49 -11.98
C CYS A 76 8.44 10.42 -10.47
N LEU A 77 9.44 10.42 -9.57
CA LEU A 77 9.23 10.44 -8.11
C LEU A 77 8.56 11.74 -7.65
N ILE A 78 8.98 12.88 -8.20
CA ILE A 78 8.36 14.18 -7.92
C ILE A 78 6.91 14.18 -8.41
N ALA A 79 6.67 13.75 -9.65
CA ALA A 79 5.32 13.64 -10.21
C ALA A 79 4.42 12.70 -9.38
N ALA A 80 4.93 11.54 -8.96
CA ALA A 80 4.22 10.60 -8.11
C ALA A 80 3.66 11.27 -6.85
N HIS A 81 4.50 12.03 -6.15
CA HIS A 81 4.11 12.70 -4.90
C HIS A 81 3.21 13.92 -5.12
N ILE A 82 3.37 14.63 -6.25
CA ILE A 82 2.44 15.72 -6.66
C ILE A 82 1.05 15.14 -6.92
N PHE A 83 0.95 14.06 -7.70
CA PHE A 83 -0.32 13.40 -8.00
C PHE A 83 -0.97 12.84 -6.72
N ALA A 84 -0.20 12.22 -5.84
CA ALA A 84 -0.70 11.74 -4.56
C ALA A 84 -1.24 12.89 -3.69
N ALA A 85 -0.48 13.99 -3.55
CA ALA A 85 -0.89 15.17 -2.79
C ALA A 85 -2.16 15.81 -3.38
N ALA A 86 -2.20 16.00 -4.71
CA ALA A 86 -3.34 16.59 -5.40
C ALA A 86 -4.60 15.71 -5.26
N GLY A 87 -4.47 14.40 -5.40
CA GLY A 87 -5.59 13.47 -5.26
C GLY A 87 -6.11 13.39 -3.83
N ILE A 88 -5.22 13.29 -2.82
CA ILE A 88 -5.64 13.25 -1.41
C ILE A 88 -6.30 14.58 -1.00
N ALA A 89 -5.74 15.74 -1.39
CA ALA A 89 -6.37 17.04 -1.16
C ALA A 89 -7.70 17.16 -1.94
N GLY A 90 -7.72 16.61 -3.15
CA GLY A 90 -8.90 16.57 -4.01
C GLY A 90 -10.09 15.89 -3.35
N LEU A 91 -9.90 14.83 -2.56
CA LEU A 91 -11.00 14.22 -1.79
C LEU A 91 -11.75 15.25 -0.93
N GLY A 92 -11.04 16.17 -0.28
CA GLY A 92 -11.65 17.20 0.57
C GLY A 92 -12.22 18.40 -0.18
N ILE A 93 -11.98 18.54 -1.49
CA ILE A 93 -12.32 19.73 -2.28
C ILE A 93 -13.27 19.39 -3.44
N LEU A 94 -12.90 18.43 -4.31
CA LEU A 94 -13.57 18.20 -5.58
C LEU A 94 -15.05 17.77 -5.45
N PRO A 95 -15.47 16.93 -4.48
CA PRO A 95 -16.87 16.55 -4.32
C PRO A 95 -17.83 17.70 -3.99
N PHE A 96 -17.28 18.90 -3.66
CA PHE A 96 -18.06 20.08 -3.31
C PHE A 96 -18.13 21.13 -4.43
N ILE A 97 -17.33 20.98 -5.47
CA ILE A 97 -17.28 21.91 -6.62
C ILE A 97 -17.73 21.28 -7.92
N MET A 98 -17.95 19.95 -7.92
CA MET A 98 -18.48 19.17 -9.05
C MET A 98 -19.40 18.06 -8.50
N PRO A 99 -20.09 17.29 -9.35
CA PRO A 99 -20.91 16.16 -8.88
C PRO A 99 -20.12 15.26 -7.93
N PRO A 100 -20.62 14.94 -6.73
CA PRO A 100 -19.83 14.32 -5.66
C PRO A 100 -19.06 13.06 -6.09
N PHE A 101 -19.71 12.13 -6.77
CA PHE A 101 -19.05 10.91 -7.25
C PHE A 101 -17.93 11.22 -8.27
N ALA A 102 -18.16 12.14 -9.21
CA ALA A 102 -17.13 12.55 -10.17
C ALA A 102 -15.94 13.21 -9.48
N GLY A 103 -16.17 14.00 -8.42
CA GLY A 103 -15.12 14.60 -7.59
C GLY A 103 -14.29 13.57 -6.84
N LEU A 104 -14.95 12.57 -6.22
CA LEU A 104 -14.27 11.45 -5.58
C LEU A 104 -13.47 10.63 -6.60
N LEU A 105 -14.09 10.29 -7.74
CA LEU A 105 -13.43 9.51 -8.79
C LEU A 105 -12.19 10.21 -9.34
N THR A 106 -12.28 11.52 -9.64
CA THR A 106 -11.13 12.31 -10.09
C THR A 106 -10.00 12.31 -9.06
N SER A 107 -10.35 12.48 -7.79
CA SER A 107 -9.38 12.43 -6.67
C SER A 107 -8.70 11.07 -6.58
N VAL A 108 -9.49 10.00 -6.71
CA VAL A 108 -8.99 8.61 -6.71
C VAL A 108 -8.03 8.37 -7.86
N VAL A 109 -8.38 8.77 -9.09
CA VAL A 109 -7.51 8.63 -10.27
C VAL A 109 -6.19 9.37 -10.04
N LEU A 110 -6.23 10.60 -9.52
CA LEU A 110 -5.02 11.37 -9.26
C LEU A 110 -4.10 10.68 -8.25
N TYR A 111 -4.61 10.31 -7.08
CA TYR A 111 -3.74 9.68 -6.09
C TYR A 111 -3.34 8.25 -6.49
N ALA A 112 -4.14 7.55 -7.28
CA ALA A 112 -3.79 6.24 -7.81
C ALA A 112 -2.61 6.29 -8.81
N ILE A 113 -2.54 7.33 -9.66
CA ILE A 113 -1.37 7.60 -10.51
C ILE A 113 -0.13 7.78 -9.62
N GLY A 114 -0.27 8.59 -8.56
CA GLY A 114 0.80 8.80 -7.59
C GLY A 114 1.24 7.52 -6.89
N GLY A 115 0.27 6.70 -6.47
CA GLY A 115 0.50 5.41 -5.81
C GLY A 115 1.24 4.41 -6.71
N GLY A 116 0.76 4.17 -7.92
CA GLY A 116 1.41 3.25 -8.87
C GLY A 116 2.86 3.66 -9.15
N LEU A 117 3.11 4.95 -9.48
CA LEU A 117 4.49 5.44 -9.66
C LEU A 117 5.35 5.24 -8.41
N THR A 118 4.81 5.49 -7.22
CA THR A 118 5.55 5.31 -5.96
C THR A 118 5.94 3.85 -5.75
N GLU A 119 5.02 2.92 -5.98
CA GLU A 119 5.22 1.50 -5.80
C GLU A 119 6.34 0.94 -6.69
N VAL A 120 6.32 1.30 -7.97
CA VAL A 120 7.32 0.83 -8.94
C VAL A 120 8.70 1.45 -8.73
N LEU A 121 8.77 2.71 -8.32
CA LEU A 121 10.04 3.46 -8.31
C LEU A 121 10.82 3.33 -7.01
N ILE A 122 10.17 3.19 -5.88
CA ILE A 122 10.84 3.32 -4.56
C ILE A 122 11.69 2.10 -4.22
N SER A 123 11.23 0.88 -4.48
CA SER A 123 12.01 -0.32 -4.19
C SER A 123 13.30 -0.40 -5.00
N PRO A 124 13.29 -0.22 -6.34
CA PRO A 124 14.52 -0.16 -7.13
C PRO A 124 15.45 0.97 -6.71
N LEU A 125 14.90 2.13 -6.34
CA LEU A 125 15.70 3.28 -5.88
C LEU A 125 16.50 2.94 -4.61
N VAL A 126 15.87 2.30 -3.62
CA VAL A 126 16.56 1.88 -2.39
C VAL A 126 17.57 0.77 -2.66
N GLU A 127 17.23 -0.17 -3.55
CA GLU A 127 18.13 -1.24 -3.96
C GLU A 127 19.39 -0.69 -4.64
N ALA A 128 19.28 0.35 -5.45
CA ALA A 128 20.40 1.01 -6.11
C ALA A 128 21.26 1.86 -5.13
N CYS A 129 20.72 2.28 -3.98
CA CYS A 129 21.51 3.04 -3.00
C CYS A 129 22.63 2.19 -2.39
N PRO A 130 23.83 2.76 -2.17
CA PRO A 130 24.92 2.07 -1.47
C PRO A 130 24.50 1.62 -0.08
N SER A 131 24.62 0.34 0.23
CA SER A 131 24.29 -0.26 1.53
C SER A 131 25.09 -1.53 1.76
N ASP A 132 25.65 -1.69 2.98
CA ASP A 132 26.31 -2.92 3.41
C ASP A 132 25.32 -4.06 3.68
N ASN A 133 24.03 -3.73 3.86
CA ASN A 133 22.96 -4.68 4.10
C ASN A 133 21.71 -4.33 3.27
N LYS A 134 21.72 -4.70 2.00
CA LYS A 134 20.60 -4.48 1.05
C LYS A 134 19.29 -5.09 1.54
N ALA A 135 19.32 -6.37 1.95
CA ALA A 135 18.13 -7.07 2.43
C ALA A 135 17.53 -6.40 3.68
N GLY A 136 18.40 -5.92 4.60
CA GLY A 136 17.94 -5.16 5.76
C GLY A 136 17.30 -3.82 5.38
N SER A 137 17.89 -3.09 4.43
CA SER A 137 17.36 -1.82 3.92
C SER A 137 16.00 -2.01 3.26
N MET A 138 15.82 -3.05 2.45
CA MET A 138 14.55 -3.39 1.83
C MET A 138 13.50 -3.84 2.85
N GLY A 139 13.87 -4.69 3.81
CA GLY A 139 12.97 -5.09 4.89
C GLY A 139 12.47 -3.91 5.72
N LEU A 140 13.37 -2.97 6.04
CA LEU A 140 13.00 -1.74 6.75
C LEU A 140 12.09 -0.85 5.89
N LEU A 141 12.40 -0.67 4.60
CA LEU A 141 11.56 0.08 3.67
C LEU A 141 10.11 -0.45 3.67
N HIS A 142 9.94 -1.74 3.44
CA HIS A 142 8.61 -2.36 3.42
C HIS A 142 7.89 -2.30 4.79
N SER A 143 8.63 -2.25 5.90
CA SER A 143 8.01 -2.07 7.22
C SER A 143 7.41 -0.66 7.37
N PHE A 144 7.97 0.37 6.72
CA PHE A 144 7.41 1.72 6.73
C PHE A 144 6.03 1.81 6.07
N TYR A 145 5.71 0.94 5.09
CA TYR A 145 4.35 0.83 4.58
C TYR A 145 3.38 0.34 5.68
N CYS A 146 3.72 -0.71 6.40
CA CYS A 146 2.86 -1.25 7.47
C CYS A 146 2.66 -0.23 8.59
N TRP A 147 3.75 0.39 9.08
CA TRP A 147 3.66 1.42 10.12
C TRP A 147 2.99 2.69 9.63
N GLY A 148 3.16 3.03 8.34
CA GLY A 148 2.42 4.09 7.67
C GLY A 148 0.92 3.80 7.64
N SER A 149 0.52 2.56 7.38
CA SER A 149 -0.89 2.13 7.43
C SER A 149 -1.45 2.24 8.84
N VAL A 150 -0.73 1.72 9.86
CA VAL A 150 -1.11 1.90 11.28
C VAL A 150 -1.26 3.38 11.62
N GLY A 151 -0.28 4.21 11.25
CA GLY A 151 -0.31 5.65 11.51
C GLY A 151 -1.48 6.33 10.82
N THR A 152 -1.75 5.99 9.55
CA THR A 152 -2.87 6.55 8.79
C THR A 152 -4.21 6.22 9.44
N VAL A 153 -4.44 4.96 9.78
CA VAL A 153 -5.71 4.55 10.41
C VAL A 153 -5.84 5.16 11.79
N LEU A 154 -4.83 4.97 12.66
CA LEU A 154 -4.88 5.43 14.05
C LEU A 154 -5.08 6.95 14.16
N LEU A 155 -4.25 7.74 13.45
CA LEU A 155 -4.34 9.21 13.50
C LEU A 155 -5.64 9.71 12.87
N SER A 156 -6.12 9.08 11.78
CA SER A 156 -7.41 9.42 11.17
C SER A 156 -8.55 9.14 12.12
N THR A 157 -8.57 7.97 12.74
CA THR A 157 -9.62 7.57 13.69
C THR A 157 -9.64 8.50 14.91
N LEU A 158 -8.47 8.78 15.51
CA LEU A 158 -8.37 9.72 16.64
C LEU A 158 -8.81 11.12 16.27
N PHE A 159 -8.46 11.61 15.07
CA PHE A 159 -8.89 12.90 14.58
C PHE A 159 -10.42 12.96 14.40
N LEU A 160 -11.01 11.97 13.74
CA LEU A 160 -12.45 11.90 13.55
C LEU A 160 -13.22 11.71 14.87
N PHE A 161 -12.64 10.99 15.83
CA PHE A 161 -13.19 10.88 17.19
C PHE A 161 -13.20 12.23 17.90
N ALA A 162 -12.10 12.98 17.84
CA ALA A 162 -11.95 14.26 18.56
C ALA A 162 -12.76 15.41 17.93
N PHE A 163 -12.82 15.47 16.59
CA PHE A 163 -13.39 16.59 15.85
C PHE A 163 -14.70 16.25 15.12
N GLY A 164 -15.16 15.01 15.23
CA GLY A 164 -16.37 14.51 14.59
C GLY A 164 -16.16 14.07 13.14
N LYS A 165 -17.03 13.16 12.67
CA LYS A 165 -16.97 12.59 11.30
C LYS A 165 -17.01 13.66 10.19
N GLY A 166 -17.69 14.80 10.40
CA GLY A 166 -17.77 15.90 9.42
C GLY A 166 -16.45 16.62 9.13
N SER A 167 -15.43 16.44 10.00
CA SER A 167 -14.11 17.08 9.85
C SER A 167 -13.17 16.34 8.86
N TRP A 168 -13.63 15.25 8.23
CA TRP A 168 -12.83 14.43 7.30
C TRP A 168 -12.20 15.23 6.14
N ARG A 169 -12.83 16.34 5.73
CA ARG A 169 -12.28 17.23 4.70
C ARG A 169 -10.95 17.86 5.13
N ILE A 170 -10.92 18.36 6.37
CA ILE A 170 -9.70 18.94 6.95
C ILE A 170 -8.62 17.87 7.08
N LEU A 171 -9.01 16.68 7.49
CA LEU A 171 -8.10 15.53 7.62
C LEU A 171 -7.50 15.16 6.25
N ALA A 172 -8.27 15.18 5.16
CA ALA A 172 -7.76 14.95 3.81
C ALA A 172 -6.68 15.98 3.42
N LEU A 173 -6.91 17.26 3.72
CA LEU A 173 -5.91 18.32 3.48
C LEU A 173 -4.66 18.15 4.34
N LEU A 174 -4.79 17.71 5.59
CA LEU A 174 -3.65 17.41 6.46
C LEU A 174 -2.83 16.24 5.94
N TRP A 175 -3.47 15.14 5.50
CA TRP A 175 -2.76 14.02 4.90
C TRP A 175 -2.05 14.37 3.59
N ALA A 176 -2.58 15.29 2.80
CA ALA A 176 -1.95 15.75 1.57
C ALA A 176 -0.61 16.49 1.82
N ILE A 177 -0.37 16.99 3.04
CA ILE A 177 0.89 17.65 3.41
C ILE A 177 2.06 16.65 3.35
N VAL A 178 1.84 15.38 3.69
CA VAL A 178 2.91 14.36 3.71
C VAL A 178 3.54 14.17 2.33
N PRO A 179 2.79 13.81 1.27
CA PRO A 179 3.37 13.72 -0.08
C PRO A 179 3.87 15.09 -0.60
N ALA A 180 3.23 16.21 -0.24
CA ALA A 180 3.68 17.53 -0.66
C ALA A 180 5.08 17.86 -0.09
N LEU A 181 5.33 17.58 1.19
CA LEU A 181 6.66 17.74 1.79
C LEU A 181 7.68 16.77 1.19
N ASN A 182 7.26 15.53 0.93
CA ASN A 182 8.15 14.54 0.33
C ASN A 182 8.49 14.86 -1.13
N THR A 183 7.59 15.55 -1.87
CA THR A 183 7.88 16.13 -3.18
C THR A 183 9.10 17.06 -3.08
N ILE A 184 9.09 18.02 -2.12
CA ILE A 184 10.19 18.95 -1.90
C ILE A 184 11.48 18.19 -1.52
N TYR A 185 11.36 17.12 -0.75
CA TYR A 185 12.51 16.32 -0.35
C TYR A 185 13.14 15.61 -1.55
N PHE A 186 12.36 15.00 -2.45
CA PHE A 186 12.86 14.36 -3.67
C PHE A 186 13.53 15.33 -4.65
N THR A 187 13.23 16.63 -4.62
CA THR A 187 13.98 17.62 -5.41
C THR A 187 15.43 17.79 -4.95
N ARG A 188 15.76 17.42 -3.71
CA ARG A 188 17.04 17.74 -3.05
C ARG A 188 17.95 16.54 -2.81
N VAL A 189 17.39 15.31 -2.73
CA VAL A 189 18.16 14.09 -2.45
C VAL A 189 18.91 13.61 -3.69
N PRO A 190 20.08 12.96 -3.57
CA PRO A 190 20.76 12.35 -4.71
C PRO A 190 19.97 11.14 -5.22
N ILE A 191 19.95 10.94 -6.53
CA ILE A 191 19.41 9.71 -7.16
C ILE A 191 20.61 8.88 -7.62
N PRO A 192 20.73 7.61 -7.22
CA PRO A 192 21.80 6.74 -7.68
C PRO A 192 21.63 6.42 -9.18
N GLU A 193 22.71 5.96 -9.81
CA GLU A 193 22.63 5.35 -11.14
C GLU A 193 21.82 4.06 -11.05
N MET A 194 20.74 3.96 -11.84
CA MET A 194 19.75 2.89 -11.72
C MET A 194 20.12 1.63 -12.48
N TYR A 195 21.09 1.71 -13.41
CA TYR A 195 21.46 0.61 -14.28
C TYR A 195 22.97 0.37 -14.25
N GLU A 196 23.38 -0.90 -14.08
CA GLU A 196 24.72 -1.34 -14.43
C GLU A 196 24.79 -1.52 -15.95
N GLU A 197 25.74 -0.87 -16.61
CA GLU A 197 25.96 -1.02 -18.07
C GLU A 197 26.21 -2.51 -18.38
N GLY A 198 25.32 -3.12 -19.15
CA GLY A 198 25.46 -4.49 -19.66
C GLY A 198 24.61 -5.58 -19.00
N ALA A 199 23.87 -5.33 -17.95
CA ALA A 199 22.95 -6.30 -17.37
C ALA A 199 21.70 -6.47 -18.27
N ARG A 200 21.62 -7.57 -19.02
CA ARG A 200 20.41 -7.95 -19.76
C ARG A 200 19.53 -8.82 -18.88
N GLY A 201 18.39 -8.27 -18.43
CA GLY A 201 17.29 -9.04 -17.87
C GLY A 201 16.56 -9.88 -18.93
N MET A 202 15.63 -10.72 -18.48
CA MET A 202 14.73 -11.46 -19.39
C MET A 202 13.79 -10.49 -20.11
N THR A 203 13.55 -10.73 -21.38
CA THR A 203 12.53 -9.98 -22.15
C THR A 203 11.13 -10.40 -21.68
N LEU A 204 10.12 -9.51 -21.83
CA LEU A 204 8.71 -9.82 -21.54
C LEU A 204 8.25 -11.13 -22.23
N ARG A 205 8.71 -11.39 -23.46
CA ARG A 205 8.38 -12.60 -24.20
C ARG A 205 8.96 -13.86 -23.53
N GLU A 206 10.18 -13.78 -23.03
CA GLU A 206 10.84 -14.88 -22.30
C GLU A 206 10.17 -15.13 -20.94
N LEU A 207 9.81 -14.06 -20.22
CA LEU A 207 9.05 -14.15 -18.96
C LEU A 207 7.68 -14.80 -19.19
N CYS A 208 6.90 -14.28 -20.16
CA CYS A 208 5.56 -14.83 -20.46
C CYS A 208 5.60 -16.28 -21.00
N GLY A 209 6.71 -16.71 -21.57
CA GLY A 209 6.94 -18.10 -21.99
C GLY A 209 7.25 -19.04 -20.82
N ASN A 210 7.56 -18.54 -19.62
CA ASN A 210 7.97 -19.34 -18.49
C ASN A 210 6.78 -19.70 -17.58
N ARG A 211 6.52 -21.00 -17.34
CA ARG A 211 5.44 -21.45 -16.47
C ARG A 211 5.62 -21.01 -15.01
N ILE A 212 6.86 -20.90 -14.53
CA ILE A 212 7.17 -20.47 -13.17
C ILE A 212 6.75 -19.01 -13.00
N PHE A 213 6.96 -18.15 -14.00
CA PHE A 213 6.50 -16.77 -13.98
C PHE A 213 5.00 -16.67 -13.73
N TRP A 214 4.17 -17.43 -14.45
CA TRP A 214 2.72 -17.41 -14.27
C TRP A 214 2.29 -17.96 -12.91
N LEU A 215 2.95 -19.01 -12.42
CA LEU A 215 2.69 -19.52 -11.08
C LEU A 215 2.97 -18.46 -10.02
N MET A 216 4.12 -17.79 -10.10
CA MET A 216 4.49 -16.71 -9.16
C MET A 216 3.55 -15.50 -9.28
N ALA A 217 3.14 -15.14 -10.50
CA ALA A 217 2.16 -14.07 -10.74
C ALA A 217 0.79 -14.39 -10.09
N ILE A 218 0.31 -15.63 -10.19
CA ILE A 218 -0.93 -16.05 -9.53
C ILE A 218 -0.77 -16.02 -8.00
N LEU A 219 0.35 -16.49 -7.46
CA LEU A 219 0.60 -16.49 -6.02
C LEU A 219 0.66 -15.05 -5.46
N ILE A 220 1.34 -14.13 -6.15
CA ILE A 220 1.38 -12.71 -5.77
C ILE A 220 0.00 -12.08 -5.86
N MET A 221 -0.77 -12.38 -6.90
CA MET A 221 -2.15 -11.90 -7.04
C MET A 221 -3.05 -12.40 -5.89
N CYS A 222 -2.94 -13.67 -5.51
CA CYS A 222 -3.67 -14.23 -4.37
C CYS A 222 -3.24 -13.58 -3.04
N ALA A 223 -1.93 -13.37 -2.84
CA ALA A 223 -1.40 -12.73 -1.64
C ALA A 223 -1.89 -11.29 -1.52
N GLY A 224 -1.73 -10.48 -2.58
CA GLY A 224 -2.18 -9.10 -2.63
C GLY A 224 -3.70 -8.97 -2.53
N GLY A 225 -4.45 -9.81 -3.24
CA GLY A 225 -5.91 -9.83 -3.18
C GLY A 225 -6.43 -10.13 -1.78
N SER A 226 -5.81 -11.10 -1.07
CA SER A 226 -6.17 -11.41 0.32
C SER A 226 -5.83 -10.27 1.28
N GLU A 227 -4.70 -9.61 1.10
CA GLU A 227 -4.29 -8.45 1.91
C GLU A 227 -5.26 -7.28 1.68
N LEU A 228 -5.48 -6.91 0.42
CA LEU A 228 -6.25 -5.73 0.04
C LEU A 228 -7.75 -5.89 0.32
N ALA A 229 -8.32 -7.07 0.10
CA ALA A 229 -9.73 -7.30 0.41
C ALA A 229 -10.03 -7.04 1.90
N MET A 230 -9.16 -7.50 2.80
CA MET A 230 -9.35 -7.27 4.22
C MET A 230 -9.06 -5.79 4.59
N SER A 231 -7.91 -5.25 4.18
CA SER A 231 -7.50 -3.89 4.56
C SER A 231 -8.45 -2.81 4.07
N GLN A 232 -9.02 -2.96 2.86
CA GLN A 232 -9.93 -1.97 2.27
C GLN A 232 -11.32 -1.99 2.92
N TRP A 233 -11.81 -3.14 3.33
CA TRP A 233 -13.19 -3.30 3.76
C TRP A 233 -13.39 -3.51 5.25
N ALA A 234 -12.32 -3.77 6.05
CA ALA A 234 -12.45 -4.12 7.46
C ALA A 234 -13.17 -3.04 8.30
N SER A 235 -12.95 -1.75 8.02
CA SER A 235 -13.64 -0.65 8.70
C SER A 235 -15.14 -0.63 8.37
N ALA A 236 -15.48 -0.62 7.07
CA ALA A 236 -16.88 -0.63 6.63
C ALA A 236 -17.62 -1.90 7.06
N PHE A 237 -16.95 -3.05 7.02
CA PHE A 237 -17.49 -4.33 7.51
C PHE A 237 -17.80 -4.28 9.00
N ALA A 238 -16.90 -3.75 9.82
CA ALA A 238 -17.10 -3.63 11.26
C ALA A 238 -18.30 -2.73 11.59
N GLU A 239 -18.41 -1.59 10.93
CA GLU A 239 -19.49 -0.63 11.18
C GLU A 239 -20.83 -1.14 10.60
N SER A 240 -20.89 -1.58 9.34
CA SER A 240 -22.16 -1.91 8.67
C SER A 240 -22.66 -3.32 8.94
N ALA A 241 -21.80 -4.32 8.99
CA ALA A 241 -22.19 -5.72 9.15
C ALA A 241 -22.17 -6.20 10.61
N LEU A 242 -21.23 -5.70 11.43
CA LEU A 242 -21.11 -6.11 12.82
C LEU A 242 -21.80 -5.12 13.79
N GLY A 243 -22.24 -3.94 13.31
CA GLY A 243 -22.86 -2.90 14.12
C GLY A 243 -21.91 -2.31 15.19
N VAL A 244 -20.60 -2.39 14.97
CA VAL A 244 -19.58 -1.86 15.89
C VAL A 244 -19.42 -0.37 15.66
N GLU A 245 -19.24 0.39 16.73
CA GLU A 245 -18.98 1.84 16.61
C GLU A 245 -17.70 2.09 15.80
N LYS A 246 -17.72 3.14 14.94
CA LYS A 246 -16.67 3.41 13.97
C LYS A 246 -15.26 3.42 14.55
N THR A 247 -15.07 4.09 15.70
CA THR A 247 -13.76 4.17 16.35
C THR A 247 -13.18 2.79 16.67
N VAL A 248 -14.04 1.92 17.25
CA VAL A 248 -13.66 0.54 17.58
C VAL A 248 -13.46 -0.28 16.30
N GLY A 249 -14.33 -0.09 15.30
CA GLY A 249 -14.24 -0.74 13.99
C GLY A 249 -12.93 -0.43 13.27
N ASP A 250 -12.52 0.83 13.23
CA ASP A 250 -11.27 1.28 12.61
C ASP A 250 -10.03 0.72 13.35
N LEU A 251 -10.06 0.73 14.70
CA LEU A 251 -8.94 0.25 15.50
C LEU A 251 -8.81 -1.28 15.49
N MET A 252 -9.92 -2.00 15.60
CA MET A 252 -9.92 -3.46 15.66
C MET A 252 -10.01 -4.15 14.28
N GLY A 253 -10.40 -3.41 13.25
CA GLY A 253 -10.36 -3.85 11.85
C GLY A 253 -9.01 -3.52 11.21
N PRO A 254 -8.92 -2.44 10.42
CA PRO A 254 -7.74 -2.17 9.60
C PRO A 254 -6.48 -1.80 10.42
N CYS A 255 -6.59 -1.16 11.59
CA CYS A 255 -5.41 -0.85 12.40
C CYS A 255 -4.79 -2.12 13.00
N PHE A 256 -5.59 -2.98 13.63
CA PHE A 256 -5.13 -4.25 14.20
C PHE A 256 -4.59 -5.19 13.12
N PHE A 257 -5.26 -5.25 11.95
CA PHE A 257 -4.75 -5.92 10.77
C PHE A 257 -3.34 -5.44 10.41
N ALA A 258 -3.13 -4.12 10.28
CA ALA A 258 -1.84 -3.55 9.88
C ALA A 258 -0.74 -3.78 10.92
N VAL A 259 -1.06 -3.72 12.22
CA VAL A 259 -0.13 -4.05 13.32
C VAL A 259 0.33 -5.49 13.23
N LEU A 260 -0.60 -6.44 13.06
CA LEU A 260 -0.27 -7.85 12.97
C LEU A 260 0.47 -8.18 11.67
N MET A 261 0.16 -7.50 10.55
CA MET A 261 0.90 -7.61 9.30
C MET A 261 2.35 -7.15 9.47
N GLY A 262 2.57 -5.98 10.07
CA GLY A 262 3.91 -5.48 10.36
C GLY A 262 4.68 -6.40 11.30
N THR A 263 4.03 -6.92 12.34
CA THR A 263 4.60 -7.88 13.28
C THR A 263 5.02 -9.18 12.58
N SER A 264 4.17 -9.71 11.68
CA SER A 264 4.46 -10.89 10.88
C SER A 264 5.69 -10.72 10.00
N ARG A 265 5.86 -9.55 9.36
CA ARG A 265 7.04 -9.21 8.55
C ARG A 265 8.33 -9.19 9.38
N VAL A 266 8.30 -8.57 10.54
CA VAL A 266 9.44 -8.57 11.48
C VAL A 266 9.75 -9.97 12.01
N PHE A 267 8.71 -10.73 12.36
CA PHE A 267 8.86 -12.11 12.81
C PHE A 267 9.50 -12.99 11.72
N TYR A 268 8.96 -12.94 10.50
CA TYR A 268 9.53 -13.66 9.36
C TYR A 268 10.99 -13.28 9.11
N ALA A 269 11.34 -12.00 9.13
CA ALA A 269 12.72 -11.55 8.93
C ALA A 269 13.70 -12.17 9.95
N LYS A 270 13.27 -12.37 11.21
CA LYS A 270 14.08 -12.96 12.26
C LYS A 270 14.25 -14.48 12.13
N ILE A 271 13.25 -15.18 11.59
CA ILE A 271 13.24 -16.65 11.55
C ILE A 271 13.54 -17.22 10.17
N SER A 272 13.55 -16.38 9.12
CA SER A 272 13.68 -16.78 7.71
C SER A 272 14.89 -17.68 7.44
N ALA A 273 16.03 -17.45 8.11
CA ALA A 273 17.21 -18.29 8.00
C ALA A 273 17.08 -19.70 8.63
N LYS A 274 16.05 -19.91 9.46
CA LYS A 274 15.87 -21.15 10.24
C LYS A 274 14.69 -22.00 9.74
N ILE A 275 13.84 -21.46 8.87
CA ILE A 275 12.61 -22.10 8.42
C ILE A 275 12.60 -22.31 6.90
N ASN A 276 11.89 -23.33 6.47
CA ASN A 276 11.63 -23.55 5.05
C ASN A 276 10.53 -22.55 4.59
N LEU A 277 10.88 -21.66 3.66
CA LEU A 277 10.00 -20.63 3.13
C LEU A 277 8.66 -21.19 2.64
N LEU A 278 8.68 -22.26 1.82
CA LEU A 278 7.46 -22.83 1.25
C LEU A 278 6.52 -23.38 2.33
N LYS A 279 7.06 -24.08 3.34
CA LYS A 279 6.24 -24.59 4.47
C LYS A 279 5.62 -23.44 5.27
N TYR A 280 6.37 -22.37 5.47
CA TYR A 280 5.87 -21.18 6.17
C TYR A 280 4.77 -20.49 5.36
N MET A 281 4.94 -20.33 4.06
CA MET A 281 3.91 -19.76 3.17
C MET A 281 2.63 -20.64 3.15
N CYS A 282 2.76 -21.98 3.12
CA CYS A 282 1.60 -22.87 3.23
C CYS A 282 0.87 -22.68 4.57
N PHE A 283 1.60 -22.60 5.68
CA PHE A 283 1.01 -22.29 6.98
C PHE A 283 0.27 -20.96 6.98
N CYS A 284 0.88 -19.90 6.43
CA CYS A 284 0.25 -18.58 6.26
C CYS A 284 -1.03 -18.66 5.39
N GLY A 285 -1.02 -19.44 4.31
CA GLY A 285 -2.18 -19.63 3.45
C GLY A 285 -3.35 -20.32 4.19
N VAL A 286 -3.08 -21.38 4.95
CA VAL A 286 -4.08 -22.05 5.78
C VAL A 286 -4.62 -21.10 6.86
N LEU A 287 -3.74 -20.37 7.52
CA LEU A 287 -4.12 -19.38 8.52
C LEU A 287 -4.98 -18.25 7.91
N CYS A 288 -4.69 -17.83 6.67
CA CYS A 288 -5.48 -16.84 5.94
C CYS A 288 -6.91 -17.35 5.69
N ILE A 289 -7.06 -18.58 5.19
CA ILE A 289 -8.38 -19.21 5.01
C ILE A 289 -9.15 -19.24 6.34
N PHE A 290 -8.51 -19.71 7.41
CA PHE A 290 -9.12 -19.73 8.73
C PHE A 290 -9.55 -18.35 9.21
N SER A 291 -8.73 -17.33 9.02
CA SER A 291 -9.03 -15.96 9.44
C SER A 291 -10.21 -15.35 8.69
N TYR A 292 -10.33 -15.61 7.38
CA TYR A 292 -11.49 -15.20 6.58
C TYR A 292 -12.77 -15.94 6.99
N MET A 293 -12.67 -17.25 7.26
CA MET A 293 -13.81 -18.03 7.77
C MET A 293 -14.27 -17.48 9.13
N LEU A 294 -13.33 -17.17 10.02
CA LEU A 294 -13.64 -16.57 11.32
C LEU A 294 -14.28 -15.18 11.18
N ALA A 295 -13.74 -14.33 10.31
CA ALA A 295 -14.28 -13.00 10.07
C ALA A 295 -15.70 -13.05 9.48
N ALA A 296 -15.94 -13.92 8.48
CA ALA A 296 -17.20 -13.93 7.73
C ALA A 296 -18.34 -14.70 8.40
N PHE A 297 -18.04 -15.77 9.13
CA PHE A 297 -19.07 -16.70 9.64
C PHE A 297 -19.23 -16.66 11.16
N SER A 298 -18.41 -15.91 11.90
CA SER A 298 -18.60 -15.81 13.34
C SER A 298 -19.86 -15.00 13.67
N PRO A 299 -20.73 -15.50 14.54
CA PRO A 299 -21.88 -14.76 15.04
C PRO A 299 -21.49 -13.70 16.09
N ILE A 300 -20.22 -13.72 16.54
CA ILE A 300 -19.73 -12.84 17.63
C ILE A 300 -18.83 -11.76 17.00
N PRO A 301 -19.20 -10.46 17.03
CA PRO A 301 -18.42 -9.37 16.42
C PRO A 301 -16.95 -9.35 16.82
N VAL A 302 -16.64 -9.61 18.09
CA VAL A 302 -15.26 -9.63 18.61
C VAL A 302 -14.42 -10.71 17.90
N LEU A 303 -14.99 -11.90 17.66
CA LEU A 303 -14.27 -12.98 16.95
C LEU A 303 -14.08 -12.65 15.48
N SER A 304 -15.05 -11.98 14.84
CA SER A 304 -14.91 -11.49 13.47
C SER A 304 -13.76 -10.48 13.35
N LEU A 305 -13.65 -9.54 14.28
CA LEU A 305 -12.56 -8.56 14.33
C LEU A 305 -11.20 -9.21 14.64
N ILE A 306 -11.16 -10.22 15.50
CA ILE A 306 -9.96 -11.05 15.72
C ILE A 306 -9.57 -11.75 14.42
N GLY A 307 -10.53 -12.26 13.66
CA GLY A 307 -10.31 -12.82 12.33
C GLY A 307 -9.64 -11.83 11.38
N CYS A 308 -10.09 -10.57 11.36
CA CYS A 308 -9.46 -9.50 10.58
C CYS A 308 -7.97 -9.31 10.96
N GLY A 309 -7.67 -9.26 12.27
CA GLY A 309 -6.29 -9.13 12.74
C GLY A 309 -5.41 -10.34 12.38
N ILE A 310 -5.90 -11.57 12.60
CA ILE A 310 -5.18 -12.81 12.23
C ILE A 310 -4.91 -12.84 10.74
N CYS A 311 -5.83 -12.34 9.90
CA CYS A 311 -5.61 -12.19 8.46
C CYS A 311 -4.36 -11.35 8.19
N GLY A 312 -4.21 -10.19 8.86
CA GLY A 312 -3.01 -9.36 8.75
C GLY A 312 -1.72 -10.14 9.03
N PHE A 313 -1.68 -10.90 10.11
CA PHE A 313 -0.52 -11.75 10.42
C PHE A 313 -0.25 -12.78 9.32
N SER A 314 -1.28 -13.41 8.78
CA SER A 314 -1.16 -14.45 7.76
C SER A 314 -0.64 -13.91 6.43
N VAL A 315 -1.14 -12.75 5.95
CA VAL A 315 -0.73 -12.18 4.66
C VAL A 315 0.63 -11.47 4.72
N GLY A 316 1.08 -11.05 5.91
CA GLY A 316 2.28 -10.25 6.07
C GLY A 316 3.55 -10.83 5.44
N ALA A 317 3.72 -12.16 5.47
CA ALA A 317 4.87 -12.82 4.86
C ALA A 317 4.60 -13.37 3.45
N MET A 318 3.35 -13.39 2.98
CA MET A 318 2.99 -14.01 1.69
C MET A 318 3.54 -13.22 0.50
N TRP A 319 3.39 -11.91 0.49
CA TRP A 319 3.93 -11.05 -0.56
C TRP A 319 5.47 -11.12 -0.64
N PRO A 320 6.24 -10.77 0.43
CA PRO A 320 7.69 -10.82 0.37
C PRO A 320 8.23 -12.25 0.17
N GLY A 321 7.55 -13.26 0.68
CA GLY A 321 7.91 -14.66 0.50
C GLY A 321 7.75 -15.11 -0.97
N THR A 322 6.67 -14.74 -1.64
CA THR A 322 6.46 -15.04 -3.06
C THR A 322 7.49 -14.33 -3.93
N TYR A 323 7.79 -13.06 -3.63
CA TYR A 323 8.83 -12.30 -4.34
C TYR A 323 10.20 -12.95 -4.20
N SER A 324 10.57 -13.35 -2.99
CA SER A 324 11.84 -14.06 -2.72
C SER A 324 11.90 -15.42 -3.45
N ALA A 325 10.78 -16.16 -3.49
CA ALA A 325 10.70 -17.41 -4.22
C ALA A 325 10.82 -17.20 -5.74
N ALA A 326 10.20 -16.15 -6.27
CA ALA A 326 10.29 -15.77 -7.68
C ALA A 326 11.72 -15.38 -8.08
N ALA A 327 12.40 -14.55 -7.29
CA ALA A 327 13.78 -14.15 -7.52
C ALA A 327 14.75 -15.34 -7.52
N GLY A 328 14.52 -16.33 -6.65
CA GLY A 328 15.28 -17.58 -6.62
C GLY A 328 15.03 -18.51 -7.81
N ALA A 329 13.81 -18.51 -8.34
CA ALA A 329 13.40 -19.38 -9.45
C ALA A 329 13.63 -18.73 -10.83
N LEU A 330 13.70 -17.40 -10.92
CA LEU A 330 13.88 -16.60 -12.14
C LEU A 330 15.08 -15.63 -11.96
N PRO A 331 16.31 -16.11 -11.84
CA PRO A 331 17.47 -15.27 -11.43
C PRO A 331 17.86 -14.21 -12.47
N ARG A 332 17.21 -14.17 -13.65
CA ARG A 332 17.38 -13.16 -14.71
C ARG A 332 16.08 -12.44 -15.07
N GLY A 333 15.01 -12.72 -14.32
CA GLY A 333 13.68 -12.16 -14.55
C GLY A 333 13.36 -10.93 -13.72
#